data_7b54f47112c1aea07fd2223b3384f049
#
_entry.id   7b54f47112c1aea07fd2223b3384f049
#
_cell.length_a   1.000
_cell.length_b   1.000
_cell.length_c   1.000
_cell.angle_alpha   90.00
_cell.angle_beta   90.00
_cell.angle_gamma   90.00
#
_symmetry.space_group_name_H-M   'P 1'
#
loop_
_entity.id
_entity.type
_entity.pdbx_description
1 polymer ?
#
loop_
_entity_poly.entity_id
_entity_poly.type
_entity_poly.pdbx_seq_one_letter_code
_entity_poly.pdbx_strand_id
1 'polypeptide(L)'
;YTNQRMWFYKDGQLLVDTLVVTGNTSKDMGSPVGIFALYYKETNAILKGEDYKTPVDFWMPFYGGVGIHDAKWRSEFGGNLYQSSGSHGCINTPWANAKTIYENIDAGTPIVCYNAGTNLGQGTQAYEQPAETRNVEEELAGTADASSAGTDSTGTTDNTTADGAGDTAS
;
A
#
# COMPACT_ATOMS: atom_id res chain seq x y z
N TYR A 1 -10.59 -10.41 -14.47
CA TYR A 1 -10.96 -9.08 -14.00
C TYR A 1 -12.46 -8.81 -14.09
N THR A 2 -13.15 -9.30 -15.11
CA THR A 2 -14.58 -9.05 -15.31
C THR A 2 -15.42 -9.37 -14.06
N ASN A 3 -15.07 -10.42 -13.34
CA ASN A 3 -15.78 -10.83 -12.13
C ASN A 3 -15.20 -10.23 -10.83
N GLN A 4 -14.14 -9.41 -10.94
CA GLN A 4 -13.45 -8.83 -9.77
C GLN A 4 -13.19 -9.89 -8.68
N ARG A 5 -12.63 -11.05 -9.10
CA ARG A 5 -12.41 -12.21 -8.25
C ARG A 5 -11.02 -12.77 -8.45
N MET A 6 -10.41 -13.24 -7.37
CA MET A 6 -9.11 -13.85 -7.35
C MET A 6 -9.17 -15.20 -6.65
N TRP A 7 -8.46 -16.17 -7.20
CA TRP A 7 -8.25 -17.49 -6.62
C TRP A 7 -6.76 -17.71 -6.42
N PHE A 8 -6.39 -18.22 -5.27
CA PHE A 8 -5.03 -18.62 -4.98
C PHE A 8 -5.00 -20.10 -4.66
N TYR A 9 -4.19 -20.82 -5.43
CA TYR A 9 -3.97 -22.26 -5.29
C TYR A 9 -2.55 -22.52 -4.84
N LYS A 10 -2.36 -23.50 -3.95
CA LYS A 10 -1.07 -24.03 -3.56
C LYS A 10 -1.17 -25.56 -3.50
N ASP A 11 -0.20 -26.27 -4.10
CA ASP A 11 -0.13 -27.72 -4.11
C ASP A 11 -1.44 -28.39 -4.58
N GLY A 12 -2.10 -27.77 -5.58
CA GLY A 12 -3.37 -28.23 -6.12
C GLY A 12 -4.60 -27.91 -5.26
N GLN A 13 -4.44 -27.25 -4.12
CA GLN A 13 -5.54 -26.87 -3.23
C GLN A 13 -5.89 -25.38 -3.37
N LEU A 14 -7.18 -25.08 -3.40
CA LEU A 14 -7.68 -23.70 -3.35
C LEU A 14 -7.58 -23.20 -1.91
N LEU A 15 -6.66 -22.27 -1.65
CA LEU A 15 -6.47 -21.65 -0.34
C LEU A 15 -7.27 -20.36 -0.18
N VAL A 16 -7.39 -19.55 -1.23
CA VAL A 16 -8.14 -18.28 -1.18
C VAL A 16 -9.05 -18.18 -2.39
N ASP A 17 -10.30 -17.82 -2.14
CA ASP A 17 -11.29 -17.41 -3.12
C ASP A 17 -11.92 -16.12 -2.61
N THR A 18 -11.63 -14.99 -3.26
CA THR A 18 -12.01 -13.67 -2.73
C THR A 18 -12.38 -12.69 -3.83
N LEU A 19 -13.28 -11.77 -3.52
CA LEU A 19 -13.51 -10.59 -4.33
C LEU A 19 -12.35 -9.59 -4.13
N VAL A 20 -12.03 -8.84 -5.18
CA VAL A 20 -10.95 -7.85 -5.21
C VAL A 20 -11.44 -6.56 -5.88
N VAL A 21 -10.62 -5.52 -5.85
CA VAL A 21 -10.81 -4.34 -6.70
C VAL A 21 -9.55 -4.13 -7.52
N THR A 22 -9.68 -4.19 -8.84
CA THR A 22 -8.59 -4.01 -9.79
C THR A 22 -8.44 -2.56 -10.25
N GLY A 23 -7.55 -2.32 -11.20
CA GLY A 23 -7.28 -1.00 -11.76
C GLY A 23 -8.50 -0.32 -12.36
N ASN A 24 -8.54 1.01 -12.27
CA ASN A 24 -9.63 1.86 -12.72
C ASN A 24 -9.65 1.97 -14.25
N THR A 25 -10.59 1.29 -14.90
CA THR A 25 -10.71 1.28 -16.35
C THR A 25 -11.26 2.59 -16.93
N SER A 26 -12.01 3.38 -16.17
CA SER A 26 -12.50 4.67 -16.65
C SER A 26 -11.42 5.76 -16.67
N LYS A 27 -10.28 5.52 -16.00
CA LYS A 27 -9.10 6.40 -15.98
C LYS A 27 -7.91 5.84 -16.77
N ASP A 28 -8.14 4.80 -17.58
CA ASP A 28 -7.09 4.09 -18.34
C ASP A 28 -5.98 3.50 -17.44
N MET A 29 -6.34 3.16 -16.20
CA MET A 29 -5.47 2.57 -15.20
C MET A 29 -5.80 1.08 -14.97
N GLY A 30 -6.27 0.39 -16.01
CA GLY A 30 -6.63 -1.02 -15.90
C GLY A 30 -5.46 -1.91 -15.48
N SER A 31 -5.75 -2.95 -14.70
CA SER A 31 -4.75 -3.96 -14.37
C SER A 31 -4.28 -4.72 -15.62
N PRO A 32 -3.00 -5.15 -15.69
CA PRO A 32 -2.47 -5.83 -16.87
C PRO A 32 -3.12 -7.20 -17.07
N VAL A 33 -3.35 -7.58 -18.34
CA VAL A 33 -3.82 -8.91 -18.73
C VAL A 33 -2.63 -9.71 -19.25
N GLY A 34 -2.48 -10.95 -18.80
CA GLY A 34 -1.37 -11.80 -19.21
C GLY A 34 -1.00 -12.86 -18.17
N ILE A 35 0.13 -13.50 -18.39
CA ILE A 35 0.74 -14.44 -17.46
C ILE A 35 2.04 -13.81 -16.97
N PHE A 36 2.15 -13.65 -15.67
CA PHE A 36 3.27 -13.02 -14.99
C PHE A 36 3.84 -13.98 -13.94
N ALA A 37 4.93 -13.59 -13.32
CA ALA A 37 5.48 -14.26 -12.15
C ALA A 37 5.58 -13.26 -10.99
N LEU A 38 5.35 -13.71 -9.76
CA LEU A 38 5.63 -12.91 -8.58
C LEU A 38 7.13 -12.55 -8.55
N TYR A 39 7.46 -11.27 -8.39
CA TYR A 39 8.85 -10.83 -8.32
C TYR A 39 9.46 -11.11 -6.95
N TYR A 40 8.82 -10.64 -5.92
CA TYR A 40 9.19 -10.79 -4.50
C TYR A 40 7.96 -10.53 -3.62
N LYS A 41 8.13 -10.64 -2.33
CA LYS A 41 7.11 -10.23 -1.35
C LYS A 41 7.74 -9.42 -0.23
N GLU A 42 7.02 -8.43 0.27
CA GLU A 42 7.50 -7.49 1.29
C GLU A 42 6.38 -7.17 2.27
N THR A 43 6.70 -6.99 3.55
CA THR A 43 5.77 -6.49 4.56
C THR A 43 6.01 -5.01 4.85
N ASN A 44 4.95 -4.30 5.28
CA ASN A 44 5.01 -2.88 5.66
C ASN A 44 5.58 -1.98 4.54
N ALA A 45 5.21 -2.27 3.31
CA ALA A 45 5.61 -1.48 2.16
C ALA A 45 4.83 -0.17 2.09
N ILE A 46 5.45 0.85 1.50
CA ILE A 46 4.80 2.11 1.19
C ILE A 46 4.71 2.25 -0.33
N LEU A 47 3.51 2.11 -0.87
CA LEU A 47 3.25 2.28 -2.29
C LEU A 47 3.22 3.78 -2.62
N LYS A 48 4.02 4.21 -3.58
CA LYS A 48 4.15 5.60 -3.98
C LYS A 48 3.75 5.77 -5.44
N GLY A 49 2.91 6.77 -5.72
CA GLY A 49 2.62 7.27 -7.05
C GLY A 49 2.94 8.77 -7.11
N GLU A 50 2.54 9.44 -8.20
CA GLU A 50 2.76 10.88 -8.36
C GLU A 50 2.05 11.69 -7.27
N ASP A 51 0.85 11.26 -6.87
CA ASP A 51 -0.08 11.99 -6.00
C ASP A 51 -0.54 11.18 -4.77
N TYR A 52 0.05 10.00 -4.53
CA TYR A 52 -0.32 9.19 -3.36
C TYR A 52 0.88 8.53 -2.69
N LYS A 53 0.69 8.24 -1.41
CA LYS A 53 1.60 7.48 -0.57
C LYS A 53 0.75 6.60 0.34
N THR A 54 0.68 5.31 0.04
CA THR A 54 -0.24 4.37 0.69
C THR A 54 0.55 3.26 1.37
N PRO A 55 0.47 3.14 2.71
CA PRO A 55 1.05 2.02 3.43
C PRO A 55 0.20 0.77 3.23
N VAL A 56 0.87 -0.37 3.08
CA VAL A 56 0.25 -1.69 2.99
C VAL A 56 1.03 -2.68 3.85
N ASP A 57 0.34 -3.65 4.45
CA ASP A 57 1.01 -4.66 5.27
C ASP A 57 1.68 -5.75 4.41
N PHE A 58 1.09 -6.07 3.26
CA PHE A 58 1.54 -7.13 2.37
C PHE A 58 1.66 -6.60 0.94
N TRP A 59 2.85 -6.63 0.37
CA TRP A 59 3.13 -6.22 -0.99
C TRP A 59 3.71 -7.39 -1.80
N MET A 60 3.08 -7.68 -2.94
CA MET A 60 3.40 -8.82 -3.80
C MET A 60 3.39 -8.36 -5.28
N PRO A 61 4.47 -7.71 -5.77
CA PRO A 61 4.54 -7.18 -7.13
C PRO A 61 4.77 -8.28 -8.17
N PHE A 62 4.13 -8.11 -9.36
CA PHE A 62 4.26 -9.05 -10.46
C PHE A 62 4.40 -8.40 -11.86
N TYR A 63 4.14 -7.10 -11.99
CA TYR A 63 4.27 -6.39 -13.27
C TYR A 63 4.58 -4.90 -13.05
N GLY A 64 5.80 -4.45 -13.38
CA GLY A 64 6.20 -3.06 -13.15
C GLY A 64 5.92 -2.63 -11.70
N GLY A 65 5.15 -1.57 -11.53
CA GLY A 65 4.67 -1.11 -10.23
C GLY A 65 3.34 -1.72 -9.78
N VAL A 66 2.84 -2.76 -10.46
CA VAL A 66 1.57 -3.41 -10.17
C VAL A 66 1.79 -4.67 -9.33
N GLY A 67 1.00 -4.85 -8.29
CA GLY A 67 1.05 -6.01 -7.41
C GLY A 67 -0.27 -6.32 -6.73
N ILE A 68 -0.28 -7.41 -6.00
CA ILE A 68 -1.35 -7.79 -5.06
C ILE A 68 -0.98 -7.19 -3.71
N HIS A 69 -1.93 -6.55 -3.03
CA HIS A 69 -1.73 -6.00 -1.69
C HIS A 69 -3.05 -5.92 -0.92
N ASP A 70 -2.96 -5.80 0.39
CA ASP A 70 -4.12 -5.51 1.24
C ASP A 70 -4.62 -4.08 1.03
N ALA A 71 -5.91 -3.86 1.23
CA ALA A 71 -6.56 -2.56 1.08
C ALA A 71 -7.47 -2.29 2.27
N LYS A 72 -6.87 -1.98 3.44
CA LYS A 72 -7.57 -1.74 4.71
C LYS A 72 -8.56 -0.56 4.66
N TRP A 73 -8.34 0.38 3.76
CA TRP A 73 -9.23 1.54 3.55
C TRP A 73 -10.53 1.20 2.81
N ARG A 74 -10.69 -0.05 2.32
CA ARG A 74 -11.90 -0.48 1.62
C ARG A 74 -12.79 -1.31 2.51
N SER A 75 -14.07 -0.95 2.55
CA SER A 75 -15.14 -1.73 3.20
C SER A 75 -15.85 -2.69 2.25
N GLU A 76 -15.64 -2.56 0.93
CA GLU A 76 -16.30 -3.37 -0.10
C GLU A 76 -15.33 -3.77 -1.20
N PHE A 77 -15.56 -4.96 -1.76
CA PHE A 77 -14.80 -5.52 -2.86
C PHE A 77 -15.73 -6.13 -3.91
N GLY A 78 -15.28 -6.22 -5.15
CA GLY A 78 -16.02 -6.84 -6.24
C GLY A 78 -16.90 -5.87 -7.05
N GLY A 79 -17.88 -6.42 -7.76
CA GLY A 79 -18.83 -5.67 -8.55
C GLY A 79 -18.21 -4.75 -9.59
N ASN A 80 -18.74 -3.54 -9.71
CA ASN A 80 -18.27 -2.52 -10.65
C ASN A 80 -17.39 -1.45 -10.00
N LEU A 81 -16.90 -1.68 -8.77
CA LEU A 81 -16.05 -0.72 -8.05
C LEU A 81 -14.81 -0.32 -8.84
N TYR A 82 -14.22 -1.24 -9.60
CA TYR A 82 -13.06 -0.97 -10.44
C TYR A 82 -13.31 0.10 -11.51
N GLN A 83 -14.55 0.34 -11.91
CA GLN A 83 -14.89 1.35 -12.93
C GLN A 83 -14.90 2.78 -12.37
N SER A 84 -15.31 2.96 -11.11
CA SER A 84 -15.48 4.29 -10.48
C SER A 84 -14.40 4.60 -9.45
N SER A 85 -14.02 3.62 -8.63
CA SER A 85 -13.07 3.74 -7.53
C SER A 85 -12.01 2.64 -7.55
N GLY A 86 -11.61 2.21 -8.75
CA GLY A 86 -10.52 1.26 -8.96
C GLY A 86 -9.16 1.80 -8.52
N SER A 87 -8.18 0.91 -8.44
CA SER A 87 -6.78 1.25 -8.15
C SER A 87 -6.07 1.88 -9.35
N HIS A 88 -4.78 2.19 -9.20
CA HIS A 88 -3.88 2.58 -10.30
C HIS A 88 -3.26 1.37 -11.05
N GLY A 89 -3.93 0.21 -10.99
CA GLY A 89 -3.50 -1.03 -11.65
C GLY A 89 -3.31 -2.20 -10.69
N CYS A 90 -3.04 -1.95 -9.42
CA CYS A 90 -2.86 -2.98 -8.40
C CYS A 90 -4.15 -3.76 -8.11
N ILE A 91 -3.99 -4.95 -7.51
CA ILE A 91 -5.08 -5.80 -7.07
C ILE A 91 -5.31 -5.57 -5.58
N ASN A 92 -6.29 -4.72 -5.27
CA ASN A 92 -6.70 -4.44 -3.90
C ASN A 92 -7.44 -5.65 -3.33
N THR A 93 -6.94 -6.22 -2.27
CA THR A 93 -7.41 -7.48 -1.69
C THR A 93 -7.84 -7.26 -0.23
N PRO A 94 -8.90 -7.92 0.27
CA PRO A 94 -9.21 -7.94 1.68
C PRO A 94 -8.00 -8.38 2.51
N TRP A 95 -7.76 -7.73 3.64
CA TRP A 95 -6.52 -7.90 4.43
C TRP A 95 -6.24 -9.36 4.82
N ALA A 96 -7.25 -10.08 5.37
CA ALA A 96 -7.06 -11.46 5.78
C ALA A 96 -6.69 -12.38 4.60
N ASN A 97 -7.27 -12.12 3.42
CA ASN A 97 -6.98 -12.88 2.22
C ASN A 97 -5.58 -12.54 1.67
N ALA A 98 -5.19 -11.26 1.70
CA ALA A 98 -3.84 -10.82 1.34
C ALA A 98 -2.79 -11.44 2.25
N LYS A 99 -3.06 -11.50 3.58
CA LYS A 99 -2.20 -12.20 4.56
C LYS A 99 -2.04 -13.67 4.21
N THR A 100 -3.14 -14.38 4.00
CA THR A 100 -3.09 -15.81 3.65
C THR A 100 -2.29 -16.06 2.37
N ILE A 101 -2.48 -15.23 1.34
CA ILE A 101 -1.70 -15.32 0.10
C ILE A 101 -0.22 -15.06 0.39
N TYR A 102 0.09 -13.98 1.10
CA TYR A 102 1.46 -13.59 1.44
C TYR A 102 2.24 -14.70 2.18
N GLU A 103 1.59 -15.34 3.13
CA GLU A 103 2.20 -16.42 3.92
C GLU A 103 2.49 -17.68 3.09
N ASN A 104 1.78 -17.87 1.98
CA ASN A 104 1.82 -19.10 1.19
C ASN A 104 2.37 -18.94 -0.24
N ILE A 105 2.59 -17.73 -0.74
CA ILE A 105 3.12 -17.45 -2.07
C ILE A 105 4.64 -17.27 -2.02
N ASP A 106 5.34 -17.67 -3.08
CA ASP A 106 6.79 -17.49 -3.22
C ASP A 106 7.15 -16.80 -4.53
N ALA A 107 8.32 -16.15 -4.58
CA ALA A 107 8.82 -15.55 -5.81
C ALA A 107 8.85 -16.58 -6.95
N GLY A 108 8.45 -16.15 -8.14
CA GLY A 108 8.30 -17.03 -9.29
C GLY A 108 6.94 -17.72 -9.42
N THR A 109 6.05 -17.61 -8.41
CA THR A 109 4.68 -18.14 -8.53
C THR A 109 3.97 -17.50 -9.71
N PRO A 110 3.35 -18.29 -10.61
CA PRO A 110 2.61 -17.76 -11.75
C PRO A 110 1.39 -16.95 -11.31
N ILE A 111 1.23 -15.77 -11.91
CA ILE A 111 0.08 -14.87 -11.75
C ILE A 111 -0.63 -14.79 -13.09
N VAL A 112 -1.83 -15.35 -13.19
CA VAL A 112 -2.63 -15.34 -14.41
C VAL A 112 -3.72 -14.30 -14.30
N CYS A 113 -3.62 -13.27 -15.13
CA CYS A 113 -4.54 -12.13 -15.16
C CYS A 113 -5.35 -12.17 -16.48
N TYR A 114 -6.65 -12.31 -16.38
CA TYR A 114 -7.50 -12.43 -17.58
C TYR A 114 -8.87 -11.78 -17.40
N ASN A 115 -9.51 -11.46 -18.52
CA ASN A 115 -10.91 -11.08 -18.57
C ASN A 115 -11.75 -12.29 -18.95
N ALA A 116 -12.73 -12.66 -18.15
CA ALA A 116 -13.79 -13.55 -18.55
C ALA A 116 -14.73 -12.76 -19.49
N GLY A 117 -15.15 -13.34 -20.59
CA GLY A 117 -15.95 -12.63 -21.61
C GLY A 117 -17.29 -12.08 -21.12
N THR A 118 -17.83 -12.61 -20.02
CA THR A 118 -19.13 -12.20 -19.46
C THR A 118 -18.97 -11.97 -17.95
N ASN A 119 -19.43 -10.81 -17.47
CA ASN A 119 -19.60 -10.57 -16.06
C ASN A 119 -20.78 -11.42 -15.57
N LEU A 120 -20.52 -12.33 -14.63
CA LEU A 120 -21.54 -13.22 -14.06
C LEU A 120 -22.43 -12.53 -13.01
N GLY A 121 -22.43 -11.18 -12.97
CA GLY A 121 -23.32 -10.39 -12.14
C GLY A 121 -23.05 -10.49 -10.64
N GLN A 122 -21.80 -10.79 -10.26
CA GLN A 122 -21.41 -10.74 -8.84
C GLN A 122 -21.40 -9.30 -8.36
N GLY A 123 -22.23 -9.00 -7.38
CA GLY A 123 -22.27 -7.72 -6.70
C GLY A 123 -21.01 -7.47 -5.86
N THR A 124 -20.96 -6.30 -5.21
CA THR A 124 -19.99 -6.04 -4.15
C THR A 124 -20.24 -6.94 -2.95
N GLN A 125 -19.18 -7.27 -2.22
CA GLN A 125 -19.29 -7.92 -0.92
C GLN A 125 -18.68 -6.99 0.12
N ALA A 126 -19.44 -6.71 1.18
CA ALA A 126 -18.94 -6.01 2.35
C ALA A 126 -17.82 -6.84 3.00
N TYR A 127 -16.80 -6.15 3.48
CA TYR A 127 -15.69 -6.78 4.19
C TYR A 127 -15.37 -6.00 5.45
N GLU A 128 -15.49 -6.68 6.59
CA GLU A 128 -15.12 -6.13 7.87
C GLU A 128 -13.64 -6.46 8.16
N GLN A 129 -12.84 -5.43 8.40
CA GLN A 129 -11.43 -5.61 8.68
C GLN A 129 -11.25 -6.28 10.06
N PRO A 130 -10.38 -7.30 10.19
CA PRO A 130 -10.04 -7.84 11.49
C PRO A 130 -9.47 -6.78 12.44
N ALA A 131 -9.77 -6.89 13.74
CA ALA A 131 -9.31 -5.96 14.77
C ALA A 131 -7.76 -5.90 14.89
N GLU A 132 -7.07 -6.94 14.44
CA GLU A 132 -5.60 -7.03 14.45
C GLU A 132 -4.91 -6.28 13.30
N THR A 133 -5.68 -5.66 12.36
CA THR A 133 -5.07 -4.82 11.32
C THR A 133 -4.51 -3.56 11.95
N ARG A 134 -3.21 -3.31 11.73
CA ARG A 134 -2.57 -2.08 12.22
C ARG A 134 -3.16 -0.85 11.52
N ASN A 135 -3.42 0.19 12.31
CA ASN A 135 -3.77 1.50 11.77
C ASN A 135 -2.50 2.27 11.40
N VAL A 136 -1.96 1.98 10.22
CA VAL A 136 -0.69 2.53 9.73
C VAL A 136 -0.80 4.04 9.44
N GLU A 137 -2.02 4.55 9.20
CA GLU A 137 -2.26 5.99 9.02
C GLU A 137 -2.00 6.76 10.34
N GLU A 138 -2.35 6.17 11.48
CA GLU A 138 -2.12 6.75 12.79
C GLU A 138 -0.64 6.76 13.18
N GLU A 139 0.10 5.71 12.79
CA GLU A 139 1.55 5.62 13.00
C GLU A 139 2.33 6.65 12.16
N LEU A 140 1.88 6.92 10.92
CA LEU A 140 2.47 7.94 10.05
C LEU A 140 2.16 9.37 10.50
N ALA A 141 0.98 9.62 11.07
CA ALA A 141 0.61 10.90 11.65
C ALA A 141 1.39 11.19 12.93
N GLY A 142 1.62 10.19 13.77
CA GLY A 142 2.39 10.30 15.01
C GLY A 142 3.88 10.61 14.78
N THR A 143 4.48 10.19 13.69
CA THR A 143 5.88 10.49 13.36
C THR A 143 6.09 11.87 12.76
N ALA A 144 5.04 12.49 12.21
CA ALA A 144 5.13 13.85 11.67
C ALA A 144 5.15 14.93 12.77
N ASP A 145 4.56 14.68 13.92
CA ASP A 145 4.47 15.64 15.04
C ASP A 145 5.71 15.62 15.95
N ALA A 146 6.50 14.56 15.93
CA ALA A 146 7.73 14.45 16.74
C ALA A 146 8.93 15.20 16.15
N SER A 147 8.83 15.74 14.91
CA SER A 147 9.93 16.46 14.23
C SER A 147 9.89 17.99 14.38
N SER A 148 8.89 18.57 15.04
CA SER A 148 8.75 20.02 15.17
C SER A 148 8.98 20.59 16.58
N ALA A 149 9.42 19.78 17.52
CA ALA A 149 9.73 20.26 18.88
C ALA A 149 11.23 20.19 19.15
N GLY A 150 11.94 21.28 18.84
CA GLY A 150 13.32 21.38 19.27
C GLY A 150 14.15 22.47 18.58
N THR A 151 13.83 23.71 18.78
CA THR A 151 14.82 24.80 18.95
C THR A 151 14.09 26.08 19.36
N ASP A 152 13.93 26.29 20.63
CA ASP A 152 13.99 27.62 21.20
C ASP A 152 14.49 27.51 22.62
N SER A 153 15.71 27.98 22.84
CA SER A 153 16.26 28.29 24.15
C SER A 153 17.04 29.60 24.03
N THR A 154 16.29 30.67 24.18
CA THR A 154 16.82 31.98 24.53
C THR A 154 17.42 31.88 25.91
N GLY A 155 18.70 32.16 26.02
CA GLY A 155 19.44 32.35 27.26
C GLY A 155 20.15 33.69 27.22
N THR A 156 19.46 34.71 27.68
CA THR A 156 19.99 36.02 28.05
C THR A 156 20.70 35.89 29.38
N THR A 157 21.94 36.44 29.50
CA THR A 157 22.51 37.15 30.66
C THR A 157 23.90 37.64 30.26
N ASP A 158 24.07 38.86 30.03
CA ASP A 158 24.40 39.97 30.90
C ASP A 158 25.80 39.93 31.52
N ASN A 159 26.56 40.92 31.13
CA ASN A 159 27.35 41.86 31.90
C ASN A 159 28.83 41.61 32.19
N THR A 160 29.52 42.69 31.90
CA THR A 160 30.63 43.40 32.57
C THR A 160 32.06 43.15 32.11
N THR A 161 32.50 44.25 31.52
CA THR A 161 33.67 45.10 31.86
C THR A 161 35.09 44.56 31.79
N ALA A 162 35.82 45.39 31.12
CA ALA A 162 37.06 46.05 31.44
C ALA A 162 38.32 45.66 30.68
N ASP A 163 38.80 46.70 29.99
CA ASP A 163 40.16 47.24 29.95
C ASP A 163 41.36 46.36 29.54
N GLY A 164 42.15 46.96 28.65
CA GLY A 164 43.55 46.64 28.60
C GLY A 164 44.23 46.75 27.23
N ALA A 165 44.55 47.96 26.93
CA ALA A 165 45.64 48.48 26.13
C ALA A 165 46.81 47.56 25.67
N GLY A 166 47.38 47.92 24.54
CA GLY A 166 48.78 47.68 24.21
C GLY A 166 49.02 46.93 22.94
N ASP A 167 49.32 47.52 21.93
CA ASP A 167 50.49 48.19 21.36
C ASP A 167 51.39 47.25 20.52
N THR A 168 51.71 47.79 19.31
CA THR A 168 52.88 47.66 18.44
C THR A 168 53.22 46.34 17.72
N ALA A 169 53.19 46.53 16.46
CA ALA A 169 54.30 46.50 15.43
C ALA A 169 55.02 45.17 15.14
N SER A 170 54.98 44.74 13.97
CA SER A 170 55.89 44.64 12.83
C SER A 170 55.25 43.82 11.72
#